data_e98d9b071ec911c303be41a3deeb30d3
#
_entry.id   e98d9b071ec911c303be41a3deeb30d3
#
_cell.length_a   1.000
_cell.length_b   1.000
_cell.length_c   1.000
_cell.angle_alpha   90.00
_cell.angle_beta   90.00
_cell.angle_gamma   90.00
#
_symmetry.space_group_name_H-M   'P 1'
#
loop_
_entity.id
_entity.type
_entity.pdbx_description
1 polymer ?
#
loop_
_entity_poly.entity_id
_entity_poly.type
_entity_poly.pdbx_seq_one_letter_code
_entity_poly.pdbx_strand_id
1 'polypeptide(L)'
;DHFRTRITHSLEVSQIARTLAKFFNLNEDLSETLSLAHDLGHTPFGHAGEESLNICMKNYGGFDHNIQTLRIITLLENRYYKFKGLNLSFETIDGLIKHNGPVKNLTKFNRILGKNFFKKKIKFSLNSSLEAQLASISDDIAYNSHDLEDGLKSNLFKLKDLKKIPVLDKIIIKHIKKTKKYSIDLIIRQIIREIINEMVSDVILTTHKNIKKYKIKNLNDIYNTKFQLVTFSNKMKIFDIKIKKFLRQKMYFHKKVNSKTNYGRKVITKLFTSIRRNPKKYIDIKKYNNSNFERIICDYIAGMTDRYAINLYNQIK
;
A
#
# COMPACT_ATOMS: atom_id res chain seq x y z
N ASP A 1 8.60 3.99 -10.29
CA ASP A 1 9.65 2.96 -10.47
C ASP A 1 11.01 3.49 -10.95
N HIS A 2 11.41 4.70 -10.56
CA HIS A 2 12.74 5.17 -11.01
C HIS A 2 13.84 4.85 -9.99
N PHE A 3 13.47 4.66 -8.72
CA PHE A 3 14.44 4.44 -7.65
C PHE A 3 14.11 3.23 -6.78
N ARG A 4 12.82 2.87 -6.65
CA ARG A 4 12.39 1.77 -5.79
C ARG A 4 11.30 0.92 -6.46
N THR A 5 11.44 -0.40 -6.38
CA THR A 5 10.43 -1.34 -6.88
C THR A 5 9.40 -1.64 -5.79
N ARG A 6 8.21 -2.12 -6.14
CA ARG A 6 7.20 -2.55 -5.17
C ARG A 6 7.72 -3.64 -4.24
N ILE A 7 8.52 -4.58 -4.78
CA ILE A 7 9.12 -5.66 -4.00
C ILE A 7 10.00 -5.08 -2.88
N THR A 8 10.86 -4.12 -3.20
CA THR A 8 11.72 -3.50 -2.19
C THR A 8 10.93 -2.72 -1.15
N HIS A 9 9.83 -2.05 -1.54
CA HIS A 9 8.92 -1.41 -0.61
C HIS A 9 8.28 -2.44 0.33
N SER A 10 7.62 -3.47 -0.20
CA SER A 10 6.97 -4.51 0.62
C SER A 10 7.95 -5.22 1.56
N LEU A 11 9.21 -5.44 1.13
CA LEU A 11 10.25 -6.01 2.00
C LEU A 11 10.62 -5.07 3.17
N GLU A 12 10.70 -3.76 2.94
CA GLU A 12 10.97 -2.80 4.03
C GLU A 12 9.77 -2.66 4.97
N VAL A 13 8.54 -2.63 4.45
CA VAL A 13 7.31 -2.70 5.27
C VAL A 13 7.33 -3.95 6.15
N SER A 14 7.65 -5.09 5.56
CA SER A 14 7.76 -6.37 6.25
C SER A 14 8.81 -6.34 7.36
N GLN A 15 9.99 -5.77 7.09
CA GLN A 15 11.07 -5.66 8.08
C GLN A 15 10.66 -4.80 9.28
N ILE A 16 9.98 -3.67 9.04
CA ILE A 16 9.47 -2.80 10.11
C ILE A 16 8.38 -3.53 10.89
N ALA A 17 7.41 -4.15 10.22
CA ALA A 17 6.30 -4.85 10.84
C ALA A 17 6.77 -6.03 11.71
N ARG A 18 7.71 -6.84 11.21
CA ARG A 18 8.34 -7.92 12.01
C ARG A 18 9.05 -7.40 13.23
N THR A 19 9.79 -6.30 13.10
CA THR A 19 10.49 -5.67 14.24
C THR A 19 9.51 -5.24 15.31
N LEU A 20 8.40 -4.63 14.93
CA LEU A 20 7.33 -4.22 15.83
C LEU A 20 6.60 -5.43 16.44
N ALA A 21 6.28 -6.45 15.64
CA ALA A 21 5.62 -7.67 16.09
C ALA A 21 6.48 -8.41 17.13
N LYS A 22 7.78 -8.54 16.87
CA LYS A 22 8.75 -9.12 17.81
C LYS A 22 8.80 -8.35 19.12
N PHE A 23 8.80 -7.01 19.08
CA PHE A 23 8.80 -6.18 20.28
C PHE A 23 7.58 -6.42 21.17
N PHE A 24 6.39 -6.61 20.54
CA PHE A 24 5.14 -6.86 21.25
C PHE A 24 4.85 -8.34 21.52
N ASN A 25 5.77 -9.25 21.20
CA ASN A 25 5.61 -10.70 21.30
C ASN A 25 4.35 -11.21 20.57
N LEU A 26 4.15 -10.70 19.34
CA LEU A 26 3.08 -11.06 18.43
C LEU A 26 3.58 -12.00 17.33
N ASN A 27 2.69 -12.48 16.47
CA ASN A 27 3.03 -13.36 15.36
C ASN A 27 3.78 -12.59 14.27
N GLU A 28 5.11 -12.79 14.20
CA GLU A 28 5.98 -12.15 13.21
C GLU A 28 5.63 -12.58 11.78
N ASP A 29 5.32 -13.87 11.57
CA ASP A 29 5.04 -14.41 10.23
C ASP A 29 3.71 -13.90 9.67
N LEU A 30 2.70 -13.69 10.54
CA LEU A 30 1.45 -13.05 10.14
C LEU A 30 1.69 -11.58 9.75
N SER A 31 2.47 -10.84 10.53
CA SER A 31 2.82 -9.44 10.23
C SER A 31 3.61 -9.31 8.94
N GLU A 32 4.54 -10.23 8.67
CA GLU A 32 5.29 -10.32 7.40
C GLU A 32 4.36 -10.61 6.23
N THR A 33 3.52 -11.65 6.35
CA THR A 33 2.59 -12.05 5.29
C THR A 33 1.65 -10.90 4.90
N LEU A 34 1.11 -10.19 5.88
CA LEU A 34 0.26 -9.02 5.66
C LEU A 34 1.01 -7.90 4.94
N SER A 35 2.24 -7.64 5.35
CA SER A 35 3.10 -6.61 4.75
C SER A 35 3.52 -6.95 3.32
N LEU A 36 3.80 -8.21 3.02
CA LEU A 36 4.16 -8.63 1.66
C LEU A 36 2.96 -8.65 0.71
N ALA A 37 1.77 -8.90 1.23
CA ALA A 37 0.57 -9.10 0.42
C ALA A 37 -0.27 -7.84 0.22
N HIS A 38 -0.12 -6.78 1.04
CA HIS A 38 -1.03 -5.63 1.02
C HIS A 38 -1.14 -4.94 -0.35
N ASP A 39 -0.03 -4.87 -1.09
CA ASP A 39 0.10 -4.15 -2.36
C ASP A 39 0.02 -5.03 -3.61
N LEU A 40 -0.29 -6.33 -3.49
CA LEU A 40 -0.37 -7.26 -4.63
C LEU A 40 -1.38 -6.82 -5.70
N GLY A 41 -2.44 -6.13 -5.31
CA GLY A 41 -3.51 -5.68 -6.19
C GLY A 41 -3.24 -4.39 -6.96
N HIS A 42 -2.10 -3.74 -6.77
CA HIS A 42 -1.79 -2.51 -7.48
C HIS A 42 -1.62 -2.70 -8.98
N THR A 43 -2.21 -1.79 -9.74
CA THR A 43 -2.08 -1.70 -11.20
C THR A 43 -0.69 -1.23 -11.63
N PRO A 44 -0.30 -1.41 -12.91
CA PRO A 44 0.80 -0.64 -13.50
C PRO A 44 0.60 0.86 -13.25
N PHE A 45 1.68 1.58 -13.06
CA PHE A 45 1.72 3.02 -12.77
C PHE A 45 1.07 3.44 -11.44
N GLY A 46 0.90 2.52 -10.49
CA GLY A 46 0.42 2.80 -9.13
C GLY A 46 -0.96 3.48 -9.11
N HIS A 47 -1.12 4.50 -8.28
CA HIS A 47 -2.39 5.22 -8.13
C HIS A 47 -2.94 5.85 -9.43
N ALA A 48 -2.06 6.25 -10.35
CA ALA A 48 -2.51 6.80 -11.63
C ALA A 48 -3.16 5.74 -12.52
N GLY A 49 -2.59 4.54 -12.53
CA GLY A 49 -3.17 3.39 -13.22
C GLY A 49 -4.47 2.94 -12.56
N GLU A 50 -4.50 2.91 -11.23
CA GLU A 50 -5.70 2.57 -10.44
C GLU A 50 -6.85 3.52 -10.75
N GLU A 51 -6.61 4.84 -10.71
CA GLU A 51 -7.61 5.85 -11.02
C GLU A 51 -8.20 5.65 -12.43
N SER A 52 -7.32 5.43 -13.42
CA SER A 52 -7.73 5.20 -14.81
C SER A 52 -8.51 3.92 -14.98
N LEU A 53 -8.06 2.83 -14.36
CA LEU A 53 -8.76 1.56 -14.43
C LEU A 53 -10.11 1.62 -13.71
N ASN A 54 -10.20 2.34 -12.58
CA ASN A 54 -11.45 2.58 -11.87
C ASN A 54 -12.44 3.39 -12.73
N ILE A 55 -11.98 4.39 -13.49
CA ILE A 55 -12.81 5.14 -14.45
C ILE A 55 -13.32 4.19 -15.56
N CYS A 56 -12.44 3.39 -16.16
CA CYS A 56 -12.83 2.41 -17.19
C CYS A 56 -13.87 1.40 -16.66
N MET A 57 -13.77 1.03 -15.40
CA MET A 57 -14.63 0.06 -14.73
C MET A 57 -15.87 0.69 -14.07
N LYS A 58 -16.13 1.98 -14.21
CA LYS A 58 -17.22 2.70 -13.52
C LYS A 58 -18.57 1.98 -13.59
N ASN A 59 -18.94 1.48 -14.78
CA ASN A 59 -20.21 0.78 -15.00
C ASN A 59 -20.11 -0.74 -14.71
N TYR A 60 -18.94 -1.26 -14.37
CA TYR A 60 -18.64 -2.69 -14.20
C TYR A 60 -18.15 -3.02 -12.77
N GLY A 61 -18.55 -2.22 -11.78
CA GLY A 61 -18.26 -2.42 -10.36
C GLY A 61 -17.07 -1.63 -9.84
N GLY A 62 -16.36 -0.89 -10.69
CA GLY A 62 -15.18 -0.10 -10.31
C GLY A 62 -13.92 -0.95 -10.12
N PHE A 63 -12.85 -0.29 -9.69
CA PHE A 63 -11.58 -0.90 -9.32
C PHE A 63 -11.08 -0.36 -7.98
N ASP A 64 -10.34 -1.17 -7.24
CA ASP A 64 -9.71 -0.84 -5.97
C ASP A 64 -8.59 -1.85 -5.70
N HIS A 65 -7.37 -1.39 -5.48
CA HIS A 65 -6.21 -2.28 -5.34
C HIS A 65 -6.31 -3.20 -4.11
N ASN A 66 -6.88 -2.74 -2.99
CA ASN A 66 -7.07 -3.60 -1.81
C ASN A 66 -8.03 -4.76 -2.10
N ILE A 67 -9.14 -4.47 -2.81
CA ILE A 67 -10.08 -5.51 -3.22
C ILE A 67 -9.47 -6.40 -4.31
N GLN A 68 -8.63 -5.86 -5.18
CA GLN A 68 -7.89 -6.64 -6.17
C GLN A 68 -6.87 -7.57 -5.50
N THR A 69 -6.20 -7.14 -4.44
CA THR A 69 -5.36 -8.03 -3.61
C THR A 69 -6.16 -9.24 -3.15
N LEU A 70 -7.37 -9.02 -2.61
CA LEU A 70 -8.25 -10.12 -2.20
C LEU A 70 -8.63 -11.03 -3.37
N ARG A 71 -8.93 -10.47 -4.56
CA ARG A 71 -9.20 -11.26 -5.75
C ARG A 71 -8.02 -12.14 -6.14
N ILE A 72 -6.81 -11.59 -6.11
CA ILE A 72 -5.59 -12.33 -6.41
C ILE A 72 -5.47 -13.52 -5.47
N ILE A 73 -5.45 -13.30 -4.17
CA ILE A 73 -5.18 -14.34 -3.17
C ILE A 73 -6.32 -15.36 -3.00
N THR A 74 -7.56 -15.01 -3.38
CA THR A 74 -8.73 -15.90 -3.19
C THR A 74 -9.29 -16.51 -4.47
N LEU A 75 -9.03 -15.90 -5.65
CA LEU A 75 -9.67 -16.31 -6.91
C LEU A 75 -8.71 -16.48 -8.08
N LEU A 76 -7.73 -15.57 -8.26
CA LEU A 76 -6.98 -15.46 -9.51
C LEU A 76 -5.70 -16.29 -9.50
N GLU A 77 -5.03 -16.43 -8.35
CA GLU A 77 -3.88 -17.32 -8.23
C GLU A 77 -4.33 -18.78 -8.39
N ASN A 78 -3.69 -19.46 -9.31
CA ASN A 78 -4.02 -20.84 -9.67
C ASN A 78 -2.82 -21.74 -9.39
N ARG A 79 -2.58 -22.05 -8.10
CA ARG A 79 -1.43 -22.81 -7.60
C ARG A 79 -1.78 -24.24 -7.21
N TYR A 80 -3.05 -24.52 -6.96
CA TYR A 80 -3.50 -25.77 -6.36
C TYR A 80 -4.63 -26.41 -7.17
N TYR A 81 -4.61 -27.72 -7.30
CA TYR A 81 -5.65 -28.48 -8.04
C TYR A 81 -7.01 -28.47 -7.32
N LYS A 82 -7.00 -28.44 -5.98
CA LYS A 82 -8.20 -28.68 -5.17
C LYS A 82 -9.00 -27.41 -4.86
N PHE A 83 -8.41 -26.22 -5.01
CA PHE A 83 -9.07 -24.95 -4.68
C PHE A 83 -8.49 -23.80 -5.48
N LYS A 84 -9.28 -22.74 -5.59
CA LYS A 84 -8.85 -21.45 -6.19
C LYS A 84 -8.12 -20.61 -5.16
N GLY A 85 -7.23 -19.74 -5.63
CA GLY A 85 -6.46 -18.85 -4.78
C GLY A 85 -5.38 -19.56 -3.99
N LEU A 86 -4.87 -18.90 -2.96
CA LEU A 86 -3.74 -19.35 -2.14
C LEU A 86 -4.15 -20.10 -0.87
N ASN A 87 -5.45 -20.15 -0.54
CA ASN A 87 -5.99 -20.76 0.68
C ASN A 87 -5.32 -20.23 1.96
N LEU A 88 -5.19 -18.91 2.07
CA LEU A 88 -4.59 -18.26 3.21
C LEU A 88 -5.48 -18.36 4.45
N SER A 89 -4.87 -18.18 5.63
CA SER A 89 -5.60 -18.20 6.90
C SER A 89 -6.66 -17.08 6.98
N PHE A 90 -7.63 -17.28 7.87
CA PHE A 90 -8.67 -16.29 8.14
C PHE A 90 -8.06 -14.95 8.62
N GLU A 91 -7.06 -15.02 9.50
CA GLU A 91 -6.37 -13.87 10.08
C GLU A 91 -5.66 -13.04 8.99
N THR A 92 -5.05 -13.71 8.02
CA THR A 92 -4.43 -13.03 6.86
C THR A 92 -5.48 -12.31 6.02
N ILE A 93 -6.59 -12.97 5.70
CA ILE A 93 -7.66 -12.39 4.89
C ILE A 93 -8.31 -11.22 5.64
N ASP A 94 -8.62 -11.37 6.92
CA ASP A 94 -9.21 -10.33 7.76
C ASP A 94 -8.28 -9.10 7.86
N GLY A 95 -7.00 -9.34 8.07
CA GLY A 95 -5.98 -8.30 8.13
C GLY A 95 -5.84 -7.51 6.82
N LEU A 96 -5.81 -8.20 5.67
CA LEU A 96 -5.74 -7.55 4.36
C LEU A 96 -7.00 -6.74 4.03
N ILE A 97 -8.19 -7.26 4.37
CA ILE A 97 -9.45 -6.52 4.22
C ILE A 97 -9.43 -5.21 5.00
N LYS A 98 -8.85 -5.24 6.19
CA LYS A 98 -8.84 -4.14 7.16
C LYS A 98 -7.50 -3.40 7.20
N HIS A 99 -6.69 -3.51 6.16
CA HIS A 99 -5.39 -2.82 6.08
C HIS A 99 -5.54 -1.31 6.35
N ASN A 100 -6.57 -0.70 5.81
CA ASN A 100 -6.90 0.71 6.05
C ASN A 100 -7.92 0.92 7.20
N GLY A 101 -8.04 -0.04 8.11
CA GLY A 101 -8.99 -0.01 9.21
C GLY A 101 -10.33 -0.70 8.93
N PRO A 102 -11.30 -0.61 9.85
CA PRO A 102 -12.61 -1.23 9.70
C PRO A 102 -13.37 -0.79 8.46
N VAL A 103 -14.00 -1.72 7.76
CA VAL A 103 -14.78 -1.45 6.54
C VAL A 103 -16.23 -1.17 6.89
N LYS A 104 -16.62 0.09 6.79
CA LYS A 104 -18.00 0.54 7.11
C LYS A 104 -18.97 0.39 5.93
N ASN A 105 -18.47 0.49 4.68
CA ASN A 105 -19.30 0.41 3.47
C ASN A 105 -18.87 -0.75 2.59
N LEU A 106 -19.73 -1.75 2.48
CA LEU A 106 -19.51 -2.98 1.71
C LEU A 106 -19.91 -2.87 0.23
N THR A 107 -20.45 -1.74 -0.21
CA THR A 107 -20.99 -1.60 -1.56
C THR A 107 -19.95 -1.96 -2.63
N LYS A 108 -18.74 -1.43 -2.50
CA LYS A 108 -17.64 -1.67 -3.45
C LYS A 108 -17.17 -3.14 -3.38
N PHE A 109 -17.02 -3.69 -2.18
CA PHE A 109 -16.71 -5.10 -1.96
C PHE A 109 -17.73 -6.01 -2.66
N ASN A 110 -19.02 -5.78 -2.42
CA ASN A 110 -20.10 -6.59 -3.00
C ASN A 110 -20.16 -6.48 -4.53
N ARG A 111 -19.82 -5.32 -5.10
CA ARG A 111 -19.78 -5.14 -6.56
C ARG A 111 -18.61 -5.88 -7.21
N ILE A 112 -17.45 -5.92 -6.56
CA ILE A 112 -16.22 -6.48 -7.13
C ILE A 112 -16.07 -7.98 -6.84
N LEU A 113 -16.38 -8.41 -5.61
CA LEU A 113 -16.22 -9.80 -5.15
C LEU A 113 -17.51 -10.61 -5.24
N GLY A 114 -18.67 -9.95 -5.31
CA GLY A 114 -19.99 -10.58 -5.18
C GLY A 114 -20.54 -10.50 -3.77
N LYS A 115 -21.89 -10.52 -3.67
CA LYS A 115 -22.58 -10.52 -2.38
C LYS A 115 -22.22 -11.78 -1.58
N ASN A 116 -22.00 -11.61 -0.28
CA ASN A 116 -21.71 -12.70 0.66
C ASN A 116 -20.43 -13.52 0.34
N PHE A 117 -19.48 -12.97 -0.42
CA PHE A 117 -18.25 -13.68 -0.80
C PHE A 117 -17.56 -14.34 0.41
N PHE A 118 -17.46 -13.66 1.54
CA PHE A 118 -16.87 -14.19 2.79
C PHE A 118 -17.89 -14.88 3.72
N LYS A 119 -19.10 -15.21 3.24
CA LYS A 119 -20.14 -16.02 3.96
C LYS A 119 -20.29 -15.68 5.44
N LYS A 120 -20.37 -14.39 5.80
CA LYS A 120 -20.53 -13.89 7.17
C LYS A 120 -19.39 -14.22 8.16
N LYS A 121 -18.27 -14.78 7.72
CA LYS A 121 -17.15 -15.11 8.61
C LYS A 121 -16.40 -13.84 9.07
N ILE A 122 -16.32 -12.80 8.24
CA ILE A 122 -15.58 -11.58 8.53
C ILE A 122 -16.49 -10.51 9.12
N LYS A 123 -16.13 -9.99 10.29
CA LYS A 123 -16.82 -8.87 10.94
C LYS A 123 -16.17 -7.55 10.47
N PHE A 124 -16.57 -7.07 9.32
CA PHE A 124 -15.96 -5.92 8.62
C PHE A 124 -15.86 -4.63 9.45
N SER A 125 -16.86 -4.38 10.30
CA SER A 125 -16.95 -3.16 11.12
C SER A 125 -16.05 -3.17 12.36
N LEU A 126 -15.50 -4.31 12.74
CA LEU A 126 -14.58 -4.43 13.86
C LEU A 126 -13.15 -4.14 13.44
N ASN A 127 -12.30 -3.77 14.39
CA ASN A 127 -10.86 -3.60 14.14
C ASN A 127 -10.19 -4.92 13.70
N SER A 128 -9.00 -4.81 13.14
CA SER A 128 -8.14 -5.94 12.83
C SER A 128 -7.27 -6.35 14.04
N SER A 129 -6.59 -7.48 13.94
CA SER A 129 -5.56 -7.89 14.91
C SER A 129 -4.45 -6.83 15.04
N LEU A 130 -3.64 -6.93 16.09
CA LEU A 130 -2.48 -6.02 16.25
C LEU A 130 -1.48 -6.20 15.12
N GLU A 131 -1.22 -7.42 14.66
CA GLU A 131 -0.33 -7.72 13.54
C GLU A 131 -0.75 -6.96 12.27
N ALA A 132 -2.05 -6.94 11.97
CA ALA A 132 -2.57 -6.21 10.82
C ALA A 132 -2.47 -4.69 11.00
N GLN A 133 -2.69 -4.18 12.20
CA GLN A 133 -2.49 -2.77 12.50
C GLN A 133 -1.00 -2.39 12.43
N LEU A 134 -0.07 -3.29 12.84
CA LEU A 134 1.36 -3.09 12.70
C LEU A 134 1.79 -3.08 11.23
N ALA A 135 1.27 -3.98 10.39
CA ALA A 135 1.54 -3.98 8.96
C ALA A 135 1.09 -2.65 8.30
N SER A 136 -0.09 -2.16 8.66
CA SER A 136 -0.62 -0.89 8.15
C SER A 136 0.24 0.32 8.54
N ILE A 137 0.62 0.46 9.82
CA ILE A 137 1.46 1.59 10.24
C ILE A 137 2.89 1.49 9.68
N SER A 138 3.39 0.27 9.45
CA SER A 138 4.71 0.05 8.85
C SER A 138 4.74 0.48 7.39
N ASP A 139 3.64 0.34 6.66
CA ASP A 139 3.48 0.88 5.32
C ASP A 139 3.57 2.41 5.32
N ASP A 140 2.86 3.10 6.21
CA ASP A 140 2.96 4.55 6.39
C ASP A 140 4.41 5.00 6.69
N ILE A 141 5.13 4.28 7.57
CA ILE A 141 6.53 4.59 7.92
C ILE A 141 7.45 4.42 6.71
N ALA A 142 7.36 3.28 6.03
CA ALA A 142 8.16 2.99 4.85
C ALA A 142 7.87 3.99 3.72
N TYR A 143 6.60 4.22 3.39
CA TYR A 143 6.17 5.13 2.34
C TYR A 143 6.69 6.56 2.54
N ASN A 144 6.47 7.16 3.71
CA ASN A 144 6.96 8.50 4.02
C ASN A 144 8.48 8.61 3.90
N SER A 145 9.19 7.61 4.39
CA SER A 145 10.65 7.57 4.39
C SER A 145 11.23 7.44 2.99
N HIS A 146 10.63 6.56 2.19
CA HIS A 146 11.03 6.33 0.80
C HIS A 146 10.82 7.55 -0.08
N ASP A 147 9.65 8.14 0.00
CA ASP A 147 9.31 9.30 -0.82
C ASP A 147 10.17 10.51 -0.47
N LEU A 148 10.55 10.67 0.80
CA LEU A 148 11.52 11.69 1.19
C LEU A 148 12.91 11.43 0.56
N GLU A 149 13.39 10.20 0.63
CA GLU A 149 14.68 9.82 0.05
C GLU A 149 14.69 10.03 -1.46
N ASP A 150 13.66 9.55 -2.16
CA ASP A 150 13.54 9.64 -3.60
C ASP A 150 13.39 11.10 -4.07
N GLY A 151 12.62 11.91 -3.35
CA GLY A 151 12.47 13.33 -3.66
C GLY A 151 13.79 14.12 -3.50
N LEU A 152 14.56 13.81 -2.45
CA LEU A 152 15.88 14.41 -2.23
C LEU A 152 16.90 13.97 -3.29
N LYS A 153 16.98 12.66 -3.59
CA LYS A 153 17.88 12.11 -4.62
C LYS A 153 17.54 12.58 -6.03
N SER A 154 16.25 12.78 -6.31
CA SER A 154 15.76 13.30 -7.60
C SER A 154 15.85 14.81 -7.73
N ASN A 155 16.38 15.51 -6.72
CA ASN A 155 16.44 16.97 -6.65
C ASN A 155 15.08 17.67 -6.85
N LEU A 156 13.97 17.02 -6.46
CA LEU A 156 12.63 17.62 -6.48
C LEU A 156 12.48 18.68 -5.38
N PHE A 157 13.21 18.51 -4.28
CA PHE A 157 13.34 19.45 -3.18
C PHE A 157 14.68 19.23 -2.45
N LYS A 158 15.06 20.14 -1.58
CA LYS A 158 16.34 20.11 -0.84
C LYS A 158 16.11 19.96 0.67
N LEU A 159 17.11 19.51 1.40
CA LEU A 159 17.06 19.38 2.87
C LEU A 159 16.61 20.68 3.58
N LYS A 160 16.95 21.85 3.04
CA LYS A 160 16.51 23.15 3.60
C LYS A 160 15.00 23.31 3.59
N ASP A 161 14.30 22.73 2.60
CA ASP A 161 12.86 22.83 2.44
C ASP A 161 12.10 22.02 3.51
N LEU A 162 12.75 21.01 4.08
CA LEU A 162 12.21 20.12 5.10
C LEU A 162 12.34 20.67 6.52
N LYS A 163 13.15 21.72 6.77
CA LYS A 163 13.38 22.29 8.11
C LYS A 163 12.12 22.85 8.78
N LYS A 164 11.06 23.10 8.01
CA LYS A 164 9.77 23.60 8.55
C LYS A 164 8.85 22.48 9.06
N ILE A 165 9.26 21.22 8.87
CA ILE A 165 8.48 20.05 9.30
C ILE A 165 8.95 19.63 10.69
N PRO A 166 8.07 19.56 11.71
CA PRO A 166 8.44 19.11 13.05
C PRO A 166 9.15 17.76 12.99
N VAL A 167 10.05 17.49 13.96
CA VAL A 167 10.91 16.29 14.01
C VAL A 167 12.08 16.40 13.02
N LEU A 168 11.83 16.72 11.73
CA LEU A 168 12.88 16.81 10.70
C LEU A 168 13.89 17.94 10.97
N ASP A 169 13.43 19.06 11.50
CA ASP A 169 14.30 20.19 11.81
C ASP A 169 15.48 19.78 12.69
N LYS A 170 15.19 19.07 13.79
CA LYS A 170 16.21 18.61 14.74
C LYS A 170 17.16 17.57 14.11
N ILE A 171 16.60 16.59 13.38
CA ILE A 171 17.36 15.56 12.70
C ILE A 171 18.28 16.18 11.64
N ILE A 172 17.76 17.08 10.82
CA ILE A 172 18.55 17.74 9.78
C ILE A 172 19.66 18.60 10.37
N ILE A 173 19.39 19.40 11.42
CA ILE A 173 20.39 20.23 12.08
C ILE A 173 21.54 19.36 12.64
N LYS A 174 21.21 18.21 13.25
CA LYS A 174 22.19 17.25 13.77
C LYS A 174 23.13 16.72 12.69
N HIS A 175 22.59 16.41 11.50
CA HIS A 175 23.35 15.77 10.43
C HIS A 175 24.00 16.76 9.46
N ILE A 176 23.40 17.91 9.19
CA ILE A 176 23.89 18.86 8.18
C ILE A 176 25.29 19.42 8.52
N LYS A 177 25.62 19.51 9.82
CA LYS A 177 26.96 19.92 10.27
C LYS A 177 28.05 18.96 9.82
N LYS A 178 27.69 17.72 9.47
CA LYS A 178 28.63 16.67 9.05
C LYS A 178 28.90 16.67 7.55
N THR A 179 28.28 17.56 6.76
CA THR A 179 28.48 17.67 5.29
C THR A 179 29.91 18.04 4.91
N LYS A 180 30.69 18.67 5.83
CA LYS A 180 32.13 18.93 5.63
C LYS A 180 32.97 17.64 5.58
N LYS A 181 32.47 16.53 6.14
CA LYS A 181 33.25 15.27 6.30
C LYS A 181 32.68 14.12 5.47
N TYR A 182 31.36 14.13 5.14
CA TYR A 182 30.65 13.04 4.49
C TYR A 182 29.87 13.52 3.27
N SER A 183 29.66 12.63 2.29
CA SER A 183 28.86 12.93 1.11
C SER A 183 27.41 13.23 1.49
N ILE A 184 26.75 14.06 0.68
CA ILE A 184 25.34 14.41 0.88
C ILE A 184 24.43 13.17 0.85
N ASP A 185 24.74 12.19 0.00
CA ASP A 185 23.97 10.95 -0.10
C ASP A 185 24.04 10.13 1.19
N LEU A 186 25.21 10.06 1.81
CA LEU A 186 25.36 9.38 3.10
C LEU A 186 24.58 10.11 4.19
N ILE A 187 24.58 11.43 4.17
CA ILE A 187 23.82 12.25 5.12
C ILE A 187 22.32 12.05 4.94
N ILE A 188 21.82 12.03 3.71
CA ILE A 188 20.42 11.73 3.42
C ILE A 188 20.03 10.37 3.99
N ARG A 189 20.82 9.32 3.73
CA ARG A 189 20.56 7.98 4.29
C ARG A 189 20.52 7.95 5.81
N GLN A 190 21.42 8.70 6.48
CA GLN A 190 21.40 8.77 7.94
C GLN A 190 20.16 9.51 8.48
N ILE A 191 19.76 10.59 7.80
CA ILE A 191 18.52 11.31 8.14
C ILE A 191 17.29 10.38 7.99
N ILE A 192 17.19 9.64 6.89
CA ILE A 192 16.09 8.71 6.65
C ILE A 192 16.06 7.60 7.72
N ARG A 193 17.20 7.01 8.03
CA ARG A 193 17.31 6.01 9.10
C ARG A 193 16.83 6.55 10.45
N GLU A 194 17.22 7.79 10.81
CA GLU A 194 16.82 8.40 12.07
C GLU A 194 15.30 8.71 12.09
N ILE A 195 14.72 9.12 10.96
CA ILE A 195 13.27 9.30 10.82
C ILE A 195 12.53 7.98 11.08
N ILE A 196 12.94 6.90 10.42
CA ILE A 196 12.33 5.57 10.63
C ILE A 196 12.42 5.18 12.10
N ASN A 197 13.58 5.34 12.72
CA ASN A 197 13.77 5.01 14.13
C ASN A 197 12.88 5.83 15.07
N GLU A 198 12.73 7.14 14.83
CA GLU A 198 11.83 8.01 15.61
C GLU A 198 10.35 7.56 15.44
N MET A 199 9.92 7.25 14.21
CA MET A 199 8.56 6.80 13.96
C MET A 199 8.28 5.44 14.60
N VAL A 200 9.19 4.47 14.47
CA VAL A 200 9.08 3.14 15.09
C VAL A 200 9.05 3.25 16.62
N SER A 201 9.93 4.03 17.21
CA SER A 201 9.97 4.24 18.66
C SER A 201 8.67 4.88 19.17
N ASP A 202 8.14 5.86 18.46
CA ASP A 202 6.87 6.52 18.80
C ASP A 202 5.68 5.55 18.75
N VAL A 203 5.63 4.68 17.73
CA VAL A 203 4.60 3.63 17.61
C VAL A 203 4.68 2.67 18.79
N ILE A 204 5.89 2.22 19.15
CA ILE A 204 6.08 1.30 20.29
C ILE A 204 5.55 1.92 21.58
N LEU A 205 6.00 3.13 21.90
CA LEU A 205 5.61 3.81 23.14
C LEU A 205 4.11 4.10 23.18
N THR A 206 3.55 4.54 22.07
CA THR A 206 2.12 4.90 21.99
C THR A 206 1.22 3.67 22.06
N THR A 207 1.56 2.60 21.35
CA THR A 207 0.82 1.34 21.36
C THR A 207 0.85 0.71 22.74
N HIS A 208 2.01 0.65 23.39
CA HIS A 208 2.14 0.14 24.76
C HIS A 208 1.27 0.93 25.75
N LYS A 209 1.27 2.27 25.64
CA LYS A 209 0.40 3.15 26.43
C LYS A 209 -1.08 2.86 26.17
N ASN A 210 -1.47 2.63 24.93
CA ASN A 210 -2.85 2.32 24.57
C ASN A 210 -3.29 0.97 25.14
N ILE A 211 -2.50 -0.09 24.99
CA ILE A 211 -2.77 -1.42 25.54
C ILE A 211 -3.02 -1.34 27.04
N LYS A 212 -2.15 -0.64 27.79
CA LYS A 212 -2.32 -0.43 29.23
C LYS A 212 -3.56 0.39 29.57
N LYS A 213 -3.75 1.52 28.92
CA LYS A 213 -4.85 2.46 29.18
C LYS A 213 -6.21 1.81 28.99
N TYR A 214 -6.36 1.00 27.94
CA TYR A 214 -7.64 0.36 27.60
C TYR A 214 -7.74 -1.07 28.12
N LYS A 215 -6.79 -1.50 28.96
CA LYS A 215 -6.78 -2.80 29.63
C LYS A 215 -6.98 -3.97 28.67
N ILE A 216 -6.33 -3.92 27.52
CA ILE A 216 -6.40 -4.97 26.51
C ILE A 216 -5.72 -6.24 27.03
N LYS A 217 -6.45 -7.36 27.03
CA LYS A 217 -5.98 -8.66 27.52
C LYS A 217 -5.99 -9.75 26.46
N ASN A 218 -6.85 -9.64 25.47
CA ASN A 218 -7.06 -10.68 24.47
C ASN A 218 -7.51 -10.07 23.12
N LEU A 219 -7.60 -10.93 22.10
CA LEU A 219 -7.96 -10.54 20.73
C LEU A 219 -9.37 -9.91 20.63
N ASN A 220 -10.34 -10.38 21.43
CA ASN A 220 -11.69 -9.82 21.42
C ASN A 220 -11.69 -8.37 21.92
N ASP A 221 -10.85 -8.03 22.89
CA ASP A 221 -10.72 -6.66 23.36
C ASP A 221 -10.22 -5.76 22.22
N ILE A 222 -9.24 -6.25 21.42
CA ILE A 222 -8.69 -5.52 20.25
C ILE A 222 -9.79 -5.28 19.23
N TYR A 223 -10.50 -6.33 18.83
CA TYR A 223 -11.57 -6.24 17.83
C TYR A 223 -12.67 -5.24 18.19
N ASN A 224 -13.02 -5.13 19.46
CA ASN A 224 -14.10 -4.29 19.97
C ASN A 224 -13.68 -2.85 20.31
N THR A 225 -12.41 -2.48 20.15
CA THR A 225 -12.01 -1.07 20.34
C THR A 225 -12.66 -0.18 19.27
N LYS A 226 -13.01 1.05 19.64
CA LYS A 226 -13.58 2.04 18.70
C LYS A 226 -12.53 2.75 17.84
N PHE A 227 -11.25 2.44 18.03
CA PHE A 227 -10.09 3.07 17.39
C PHE A 227 -8.97 2.04 17.25
N GLN A 228 -8.02 2.31 16.39
CA GLN A 228 -6.82 1.50 16.26
C GLN A 228 -5.89 1.71 17.46
N LEU A 229 -5.42 0.61 18.03
CA LEU A 229 -4.49 0.61 19.17
C LEU A 229 -3.08 0.98 18.73
N VAL A 230 -2.68 0.47 17.56
CA VAL A 230 -1.41 0.79 16.93
C VAL A 230 -1.55 2.11 16.18
N THR A 231 -0.91 3.15 16.70
CA THR A 231 -1.02 4.50 16.14
C THR A 231 0.15 5.36 16.59
N PHE A 232 0.40 6.43 15.86
CA PHE A 232 1.32 7.48 16.28
C PHE A 232 0.79 8.30 17.46
N SER A 233 1.70 8.87 18.24
CA SER A 233 1.38 9.95 19.19
C SER A 233 0.85 11.19 18.46
N ASN A 234 0.18 12.09 19.17
CA ASN A 234 -0.31 13.34 18.56
C ASN A 234 0.81 14.13 17.87
N LYS A 235 2.01 14.17 18.47
CA LYS A 235 3.18 14.84 17.88
C LYS A 235 3.57 14.19 16.56
N MET A 236 3.66 12.86 16.52
CA MET A 236 4.05 12.13 15.32
C MET A 236 2.95 12.12 14.25
N LYS A 237 1.66 12.14 14.64
CA LYS A 237 0.54 12.37 13.71
C LYS A 237 0.64 13.72 12.99
N ILE A 238 0.99 14.78 13.71
CA ILE A 238 1.21 16.09 13.10
C ILE A 238 2.36 16.05 12.10
N PHE A 239 3.44 15.34 12.45
CA PHE A 239 4.56 15.10 11.54
C PHE A 239 4.12 14.35 10.29
N ASP A 240 3.42 13.22 10.43
CA ASP A 240 2.93 12.40 9.32
C ASP A 240 2.03 13.20 8.36
N ILE A 241 1.09 13.96 8.90
CA ILE A 241 0.21 14.84 8.09
C ILE A 241 1.02 15.89 7.34
N LYS A 242 1.98 16.54 8.00
CA LYS A 242 2.78 17.60 7.38
C LYS A 242 3.72 17.05 6.29
N ILE A 243 4.32 15.87 6.52
CA ILE A 243 5.19 15.24 5.52
C ILE A 243 4.41 14.78 4.30
N LYS A 244 3.25 14.13 4.47
CA LYS A 244 2.35 13.74 3.39
C LYS A 244 1.88 14.95 2.57
N LYS A 245 1.53 16.05 3.24
CA LYS A 245 1.17 17.32 2.57
C LYS A 245 2.34 17.90 1.77
N PHE A 246 3.54 17.89 2.34
CA PHE A 246 4.76 18.39 1.68
C PHE A 246 5.09 17.56 0.43
N LEU A 247 5.12 16.23 0.55
CA LEU A 247 5.37 15.31 -0.55
C LEU A 247 4.33 15.47 -1.66
N ARG A 248 3.07 15.60 -1.31
CA ARG A 248 2.00 15.87 -2.28
C ARG A 248 2.28 17.14 -3.09
N GLN A 249 2.66 18.22 -2.45
CA GLN A 249 2.92 19.50 -3.11
C GLN A 249 4.22 19.51 -3.92
N LYS A 250 5.30 18.96 -3.38
CA LYS A 250 6.65 19.08 -3.96
C LYS A 250 7.03 17.94 -4.88
N MET A 251 6.44 16.75 -4.68
CA MET A 251 6.75 15.56 -5.46
C MET A 251 5.61 15.18 -6.41
N TYR A 252 4.40 14.88 -5.89
CA TYR A 252 3.33 14.34 -6.76
C TYR A 252 2.77 15.35 -7.75
N PHE A 253 2.71 16.63 -7.40
CA PHE A 253 2.31 17.70 -8.33
C PHE A 253 3.47 18.30 -9.15
N HIS A 254 4.67 17.75 -9.03
CA HIS A 254 5.80 18.22 -9.83
C HIS A 254 5.59 17.90 -11.32
N LYS A 255 5.90 18.86 -12.23
CA LYS A 255 5.65 18.72 -13.69
C LYS A 255 6.22 17.43 -14.28
N LYS A 256 7.45 17.04 -13.89
CA LYS A 256 8.09 15.80 -14.35
C LYS A 256 7.34 14.54 -13.91
N VAL A 257 6.80 14.52 -12.69
CA VAL A 257 6.03 13.40 -12.15
C VAL A 257 4.66 13.34 -12.83
N ASN A 258 3.98 14.49 -12.96
CA ASN A 258 2.69 14.59 -13.63
C ASN A 258 2.73 14.13 -15.09
N SER A 259 3.79 14.45 -15.83
CA SER A 259 3.95 13.99 -17.21
C SER A 259 3.98 12.46 -17.29
N LYS A 260 4.76 11.78 -16.41
CA LYS A 260 4.81 10.31 -16.35
C LYS A 260 3.48 9.71 -15.89
N THR A 261 2.84 10.32 -14.90
CA THR A 261 1.53 9.92 -14.38
C THR A 261 0.45 9.98 -15.47
N ASN A 262 0.42 11.07 -16.23
CA ASN A 262 -0.52 11.24 -17.35
C ASN A 262 -0.26 10.26 -18.49
N TYR A 263 1.01 9.94 -18.76
CA TYR A 263 1.36 8.89 -19.72
C TYR A 263 0.83 7.53 -19.25
N GLY A 264 1.03 7.16 -17.99
CA GLY A 264 0.49 5.93 -17.41
C GLY A 264 -1.04 5.84 -17.51
N ARG A 265 -1.75 6.94 -17.20
CA ARG A 265 -3.21 7.02 -17.39
C ARG A 265 -3.64 6.74 -18.83
N LYS A 266 -2.94 7.35 -19.80
CA LYS A 266 -3.20 7.14 -21.22
C LYS A 266 -2.97 5.69 -21.64
N VAL A 267 -1.89 5.07 -21.17
CA VAL A 267 -1.57 3.66 -21.44
C VAL A 267 -2.70 2.76 -20.94
N ILE A 268 -3.11 2.87 -19.68
CA ILE A 268 -4.16 2.03 -19.07
C ILE A 268 -5.50 2.19 -19.81
N THR A 269 -5.92 3.43 -20.09
CA THR A 269 -7.19 3.70 -20.80
C THR A 269 -7.18 3.11 -22.20
N LYS A 270 -6.07 3.24 -22.95
CA LYS A 270 -5.94 2.69 -24.29
C LYS A 270 -5.92 1.16 -24.27
N LEU A 271 -5.17 0.55 -23.34
CA LEU A 271 -5.15 -0.90 -23.17
C LEU A 271 -6.55 -1.45 -22.90
N PHE A 272 -7.28 -0.88 -21.93
CA PHE A 272 -8.62 -1.32 -21.61
C PHE A 272 -9.56 -1.25 -22.81
N THR A 273 -9.58 -0.12 -23.53
CA THR A 273 -10.46 0.07 -24.69
C THR A 273 -10.11 -0.85 -25.85
N SER A 274 -8.81 -1.06 -26.13
CA SER A 274 -8.35 -1.91 -27.24
C SER A 274 -8.58 -3.39 -26.97
N ILE A 275 -8.28 -3.85 -25.75
CA ILE A 275 -8.54 -5.24 -25.34
C ILE A 275 -10.05 -5.53 -25.35
N ARG A 276 -10.88 -4.58 -24.91
CA ARG A 276 -12.33 -4.71 -24.93
C ARG A 276 -12.90 -4.84 -26.34
N ARG A 277 -12.30 -4.16 -27.35
CA ARG A 277 -12.72 -4.26 -28.76
C ARG A 277 -12.39 -5.62 -29.39
N ASN A 278 -11.24 -6.19 -29.05
CA ASN A 278 -10.81 -7.48 -29.59
C ASN A 278 -10.15 -8.36 -28.49
N PRO A 279 -10.96 -8.89 -27.59
CA PRO A 279 -10.47 -9.58 -26.40
C PRO A 279 -9.77 -10.90 -26.71
N LYS A 280 -10.23 -11.65 -27.71
CA LYS A 280 -9.65 -12.96 -28.11
C LYS A 280 -8.18 -12.86 -28.52
N LYS A 281 -7.74 -11.66 -28.95
CA LYS A 281 -6.33 -11.41 -29.31
C LYS A 281 -5.40 -11.42 -28.09
N TYR A 282 -5.91 -11.07 -26.92
CA TYR A 282 -5.09 -10.77 -25.73
C TYR A 282 -5.34 -11.71 -24.55
N ILE A 283 -6.54 -12.28 -24.48
CA ILE A 283 -7.00 -13.08 -23.34
C ILE A 283 -7.56 -14.39 -23.85
N ASP A 284 -7.14 -15.50 -23.28
CA ASP A 284 -7.74 -16.81 -23.54
C ASP A 284 -9.12 -16.91 -22.86
N ILE A 285 -10.15 -16.50 -23.59
CA ILE A 285 -11.52 -16.43 -23.09
C ILE A 285 -12.08 -17.79 -22.69
N LYS A 286 -11.58 -18.90 -23.28
CA LYS A 286 -12.07 -20.26 -22.98
C LYS A 286 -11.85 -20.65 -21.51
N LYS A 287 -10.93 -20.00 -20.83
CA LYS A 287 -10.65 -20.23 -19.38
C LYS A 287 -11.65 -19.56 -18.45
N TYR A 288 -12.56 -18.73 -18.97
CA TYR A 288 -13.43 -17.90 -18.15
C TYR A 288 -14.90 -18.18 -18.49
N ASN A 289 -15.56 -19.01 -17.70
CA ASN A 289 -16.99 -19.27 -17.83
C ASN A 289 -17.82 -18.05 -17.37
N ASN A 290 -18.62 -17.48 -18.26
CA ASN A 290 -19.76 -16.53 -18.01
C ASN A 290 -19.55 -15.41 -16.96
N SER A 291 -18.33 -15.00 -16.67
CA SER A 291 -18.06 -13.87 -15.79
C SER A 291 -18.16 -12.55 -16.56
N ASN A 292 -18.42 -11.48 -15.84
CA ASN A 292 -18.35 -10.11 -16.33
C ASN A 292 -17.04 -9.90 -17.10
N PHE A 293 -17.12 -9.77 -18.40
CA PHE A 293 -15.99 -9.77 -19.31
C PHE A 293 -15.03 -8.60 -19.06
N GLU A 294 -15.57 -7.43 -18.73
CA GLU A 294 -14.78 -6.26 -18.38
C GLU A 294 -13.98 -6.49 -17.09
N ARG A 295 -14.48 -7.32 -16.17
CA ARG A 295 -13.73 -7.71 -14.97
C ARG A 295 -12.51 -8.55 -15.31
N ILE A 296 -12.61 -9.45 -16.30
CA ILE A 296 -11.47 -10.24 -16.76
C ILE A 296 -10.40 -9.35 -17.39
N ILE A 297 -10.81 -8.38 -18.20
CA ILE A 297 -9.88 -7.39 -18.77
C ILE A 297 -9.21 -6.58 -17.65
N CYS A 298 -9.99 -6.18 -16.67
CA CYS A 298 -9.49 -5.44 -15.52
C CYS A 298 -8.45 -6.24 -14.74
N ASP A 299 -8.74 -7.52 -14.43
CA ASP A 299 -7.81 -8.42 -13.74
C ASP A 299 -6.52 -8.62 -14.55
N TYR A 300 -6.63 -8.78 -15.87
CA TYR A 300 -5.50 -8.94 -16.78
C TYR A 300 -4.60 -7.70 -16.80
N ILE A 301 -5.19 -6.49 -16.92
CA ILE A 301 -4.43 -5.23 -16.90
C ILE A 301 -3.82 -4.99 -15.52
N ALA A 302 -4.56 -5.23 -14.44
CA ALA A 302 -4.07 -5.06 -13.08
C ALA A 302 -2.85 -5.96 -12.77
N GLY A 303 -2.79 -7.14 -13.37
CA GLY A 303 -1.66 -8.08 -13.22
C GLY A 303 -0.42 -7.76 -14.06
N MET A 304 -0.43 -6.72 -14.89
CA MET A 304 0.73 -6.33 -15.70
C MET A 304 1.79 -5.59 -14.87
N THR A 305 3.06 -5.73 -15.26
CA THR A 305 4.10 -4.79 -14.85
C THR A 305 4.02 -3.52 -15.70
N ASP A 306 4.60 -2.41 -15.22
CA ASP A 306 4.69 -1.15 -15.97
C ASP A 306 5.32 -1.38 -17.36
N ARG A 307 6.42 -2.15 -17.39
CA ARG A 307 7.14 -2.47 -18.63
C ARG A 307 6.28 -3.27 -19.62
N TYR A 308 5.56 -4.29 -19.12
CA TYR A 308 4.68 -5.09 -19.97
C TYR A 308 3.54 -4.24 -20.54
N ALA A 309 2.92 -3.39 -19.71
CA ALA A 309 1.86 -2.50 -20.13
C ALA A 309 2.33 -1.51 -21.22
N ILE A 310 3.53 -0.94 -21.10
CA ILE A 310 4.12 -0.06 -22.10
C ILE A 310 4.39 -0.81 -23.41
N ASN A 311 4.98 -2.00 -23.34
CA ASN A 311 5.29 -2.79 -24.53
C ASN A 311 4.00 -3.16 -25.29
N LEU A 312 2.98 -3.62 -24.58
CA LEU A 312 1.69 -3.96 -25.18
C LEU A 312 1.00 -2.72 -25.78
N TYR A 313 1.05 -1.58 -25.08
CA TYR A 313 0.53 -0.32 -25.60
C TYR A 313 1.19 0.10 -26.92
N ASN A 314 2.50 -0.07 -27.04
CA ASN A 314 3.22 0.26 -28.27
C ASN A 314 2.86 -0.67 -29.44
N GLN A 315 2.49 -1.93 -29.16
CA GLN A 315 2.01 -2.88 -30.18
C GLN A 315 0.57 -2.59 -30.64
N ILE A 316 -0.22 -1.89 -29.82
CA ILE A 316 -1.62 -1.58 -30.09
C ILE A 316 -1.78 -0.20 -30.82
N LYS A 317 -0.73 0.60 -30.83
CA LYS A 317 -0.72 1.84 -31.60
C LYS A 317 -0.83 1.54 -33.08
#